data_5570176f78aeda120b6b3fc9e00fc500
#
_entry.id   5570176f78aeda120b6b3fc9e00fc500
#
_cell.length_a   1.000
_cell.length_b   1.000
_cell.length_c   1.000
_cell.angle_alpha   90.00
_cell.angle_beta   90.00
_cell.angle_gamma   90.00
#
_symmetry.space_group_name_H-M   'P 1'
#
loop_
_entity.id
_entity.type
_entity.pdbx_description
1 polymer ?
#
loop_
_entity_poly.entity_id
_entity_poly.type
_entity_poly.pdbx_seq_one_letter_code
_entity_poly.pdbx_strand_id
1 'polypeptide(L)'
;MKCAAVALGALLCSLACRGEVSVRDDSGQQVTLAAPAIRVVSLAPHLTEMAFSVGAGSAVKAVIRFSDHPAAALALPIVGDAFALDFEAIARLKPDLVLVWGSGLNERHKARLRSLGLTVYESEIRHAAAIPDTLRRLGALLGHADDAELAAGRFEREWQVLRERHAGKAPLRVFWQLWQDPLMTINHEHLIGEAIDVCGGVNVFGALPLLTPTVSWEAAVAADPQLIASSGRATDAEGDFTRWRRFAQVSAVRNRQFAYLDGDLIGRMGPRFVQGAAALCDAIDRARPK
;
A
#
# COMPACT_ATOMS: atom_id res chain seq x y z
N MET A 1 -72.49 30.52 -1.33
CA MET A 1 -71.79 29.44 -0.61
C MET A 1 -70.57 29.17 -1.43
N LYS A 2 -69.34 29.58 -0.92
CA LYS A 2 -68.08 29.39 -1.61
C LYS A 2 -67.31 28.28 -0.86
N CYS A 3 -67.10 27.13 -1.49
CA CYS A 3 -66.24 26.08 -0.96
C CYS A 3 -64.79 26.39 -1.30
N ALA A 4 -63.97 26.62 -0.27
CA ALA A 4 -62.49 26.71 -0.38
C ALA A 4 -61.90 25.30 -0.33
N ALA A 5 -61.22 24.87 -1.38
CA ALA A 5 -60.43 23.64 -1.42
C ALA A 5 -59.03 23.92 -0.85
N VAL A 6 -58.68 23.30 0.25
CA VAL A 6 -57.34 23.30 0.84
C VAL A 6 -56.55 22.18 0.17
N ALA A 7 -55.55 22.55 -0.63
CA ALA A 7 -54.59 21.61 -1.21
C ALA A 7 -53.51 21.30 -0.18
N LEU A 8 -53.51 20.07 0.35
CA LEU A 8 -52.51 19.54 1.24
C LEU A 8 -51.32 19.02 0.39
N GLY A 9 -50.26 19.84 0.31
CA GLY A 9 -49.00 19.46 -0.38
C GLY A 9 -48.24 18.41 0.44
N ALA A 10 -48.21 17.16 -0.03
CA ALA A 10 -47.40 16.12 0.51
C ALA A 10 -45.92 16.35 0.11
N LEU A 11 -45.10 16.80 1.05
CA LEU A 11 -43.66 16.89 0.91
C LEU A 11 -43.09 15.47 0.98
N LEU A 12 -42.91 14.84 -0.17
CA LEU A 12 -42.20 13.55 -0.29
C LEU A 12 -40.71 13.80 -0.01
N CYS A 13 -40.31 13.59 1.26
CA CYS A 13 -38.92 13.48 1.63
C CYS A 13 -38.39 12.19 0.99
N SER A 14 -37.71 12.30 -0.13
CA SER A 14 -36.97 11.18 -0.74
C SER A 14 -35.83 10.79 0.23
N LEU A 15 -36.09 9.86 1.14
CA LEU A 15 -35.04 9.10 1.79
C LEU A 15 -34.32 8.35 0.68
N ALA A 16 -33.17 8.86 0.27
CA ALA A 16 -32.23 8.07 -0.53
C ALA A 16 -31.92 6.80 0.28
N CYS A 17 -32.51 5.67 -0.11
CA CYS A 17 -32.23 4.36 0.45
C CYS A 17 -30.77 4.06 0.09
N ARG A 18 -29.83 4.39 0.99
CA ARG A 18 -28.45 3.97 0.88
C ARG A 18 -28.49 2.45 1.07
N GLY A 19 -28.34 1.71 -0.03
CA GLY A 19 -28.42 0.27 -0.02
C GLY A 19 -27.27 -0.36 0.77
N GLU A 20 -27.53 -1.56 1.27
CA GLU A 20 -26.50 -2.43 1.85
C GLU A 20 -25.32 -2.60 0.90
N VAL A 21 -24.11 -2.48 1.43
CA VAL A 21 -22.86 -2.66 0.68
C VAL A 21 -22.11 -3.84 1.26
N SER A 22 -21.66 -4.73 0.38
CA SER A 22 -20.94 -5.93 0.80
C SER A 22 -19.79 -6.23 -0.14
N VAL A 23 -18.59 -6.45 0.42
CA VAL A 23 -17.39 -6.86 -0.32
C VAL A 23 -16.69 -8.00 0.41
N ARG A 24 -15.92 -8.80 -0.32
CA ARG A 24 -14.99 -9.76 0.29
C ARG A 24 -13.64 -9.10 0.51
N ASP A 25 -13.10 -9.19 1.73
CA ASP A 25 -11.77 -8.69 2.07
C ASP A 25 -10.66 -9.71 1.75
N ASP A 26 -9.39 -9.34 1.98
CA ASP A 26 -8.26 -10.20 1.64
C ASP A 26 -8.06 -11.35 2.65
N SER A 27 -8.74 -11.34 3.81
CA SER A 27 -8.83 -12.50 4.71
C SER A 27 -9.88 -13.52 4.24
N GLY A 28 -10.64 -13.19 3.18
CA GLY A 28 -11.74 -13.99 2.65
C GLY A 28 -13.07 -13.78 3.37
N GLN A 29 -13.14 -12.86 4.33
CA GLN A 29 -14.38 -12.54 5.05
C GLN A 29 -15.27 -11.59 4.24
N GLN A 30 -16.60 -11.79 4.39
CA GLN A 30 -17.58 -10.86 3.84
C GLN A 30 -17.73 -9.69 4.80
N VAL A 31 -17.39 -8.48 4.34
CA VAL A 31 -17.59 -7.22 5.07
C VAL A 31 -18.87 -6.58 4.54
N THR A 32 -19.88 -6.48 5.40
CA THR A 32 -21.20 -5.96 5.06
C THR A 32 -21.52 -4.74 5.93
N LEU A 33 -21.98 -3.67 5.28
CA LEU A 33 -22.42 -2.43 5.91
C LEU A 33 -23.86 -2.13 5.47
N ALA A 34 -24.72 -1.70 6.40
CA ALA A 34 -26.10 -1.32 6.10
C ALA A 34 -26.19 -0.09 5.15
N ALA A 35 -25.13 0.71 5.10
CA ALA A 35 -24.94 1.83 4.18
C ALA A 35 -23.43 2.09 4.04
N PRO A 36 -22.98 2.81 3.00
CA PRO A 36 -21.59 3.24 2.87
C PRO A 36 -21.06 3.92 4.13
N ALA A 37 -19.83 3.57 4.55
CA ALA A 37 -19.21 4.07 5.77
C ALA A 37 -18.90 5.58 5.66
N ILE A 38 -19.25 6.34 6.69
CA ILE A 38 -18.96 7.77 6.83
C ILE A 38 -18.06 8.10 8.02
N ARG A 39 -17.71 7.06 8.81
CA ARG A 39 -16.84 7.14 9.98
C ARG A 39 -15.82 6.00 9.90
N VAL A 40 -14.65 6.29 9.34
CA VAL A 40 -13.60 5.31 9.08
C VAL A 40 -12.43 5.57 10.02
N VAL A 41 -11.88 4.51 10.60
CA VAL A 41 -10.56 4.52 11.24
C VAL A 41 -9.61 3.73 10.36
N SER A 42 -8.50 4.35 9.92
CA SER A 42 -7.51 3.70 9.08
C SER A 42 -6.27 3.34 9.89
N LEU A 43 -6.01 2.04 10.03
CA LEU A 43 -4.88 1.51 10.79
C LEU A 43 -3.72 1.04 9.88
N ALA A 44 -3.61 1.65 8.70
CA ALA A 44 -2.46 1.46 7.80
C ALA A 44 -2.27 2.70 6.91
N PRO A 45 -1.02 3.20 6.74
CA PRO A 45 -0.75 4.40 5.94
C PRO A 45 -1.24 4.28 4.49
N HIS A 46 -1.00 3.15 3.83
CA HIS A 46 -1.43 2.92 2.44
C HIS A 46 -2.96 2.89 2.31
N LEU A 47 -3.69 2.36 3.29
CA LEU A 47 -5.16 2.37 3.28
C LEU A 47 -5.72 3.77 3.53
N THR A 48 -5.01 4.60 4.32
CA THR A 48 -5.33 6.03 4.43
C THR A 48 -5.21 6.69 3.06
N GLU A 49 -4.09 6.51 2.36
CA GLU A 49 -3.90 7.05 1.00
C GLU A 49 -4.98 6.58 0.03
N MET A 50 -5.34 5.29 0.08
CA MET A 50 -6.41 4.74 -0.76
C MET A 50 -7.77 5.37 -0.47
N ALA A 51 -8.15 5.51 0.81
CA ALA A 51 -9.41 6.15 1.20
C ALA A 51 -9.51 7.59 0.68
N PHE A 52 -8.41 8.34 0.74
CA PHE A 52 -8.35 9.68 0.14
C PHE A 52 -8.39 9.65 -1.39
N SER A 53 -7.71 8.67 -2.02
CA SER A 53 -7.64 8.55 -3.48
C SER A 53 -8.98 8.22 -4.12
N VAL A 54 -9.87 7.54 -3.39
CA VAL A 54 -11.25 7.28 -3.83
C VAL A 54 -12.23 8.38 -3.41
N GLY A 55 -11.75 9.57 -3.00
CA GLY A 55 -12.60 10.70 -2.64
C GLY A 55 -13.22 10.64 -1.23
N ALA A 56 -12.94 9.59 -0.45
CA ALA A 56 -13.56 9.36 0.87
C ALA A 56 -12.77 9.96 2.05
N GLY A 57 -11.85 10.90 1.81
CA GLY A 57 -11.02 11.49 2.86
C GLY A 57 -11.82 12.11 4.01
N SER A 58 -12.99 12.70 3.74
CA SER A 58 -13.88 13.27 4.77
C SER A 58 -14.49 12.21 5.70
N ALA A 59 -14.57 10.95 5.28
CA ALA A 59 -15.05 9.84 6.09
C ALA A 59 -13.98 9.40 7.10
N VAL A 60 -12.69 9.60 6.85
CA VAL A 60 -11.59 9.20 7.73
C VAL A 60 -11.59 10.08 8.98
N LYS A 61 -11.76 9.48 10.17
CA LYS A 61 -11.87 10.17 11.46
C LYS A 61 -10.62 10.05 12.32
N ALA A 62 -9.82 9.01 12.10
CA ALA A 62 -8.54 8.83 12.76
C ALA A 62 -7.65 7.89 11.94
N VAL A 63 -6.35 7.99 12.18
CA VAL A 63 -5.32 7.26 11.46
C VAL A 63 -4.28 6.68 12.42
N ILE A 64 -3.46 5.80 11.90
CA ILE A 64 -2.26 5.30 12.59
C ILE A 64 -1.05 6.22 12.28
N ARG A 65 -0.01 6.15 13.11
CA ARG A 65 1.27 6.84 12.88
C ARG A 65 1.79 6.59 11.44
N PHE A 66 2.45 7.58 10.87
CA PHE A 66 2.95 7.59 9.48
C PHE A 66 1.89 7.66 8.38
N SER A 67 0.64 7.93 8.73
CA SER A 67 -0.41 8.26 7.75
C SER A 67 -0.32 9.75 7.40
N ASP A 68 0.66 10.11 6.60
CA ASP A 68 1.09 11.50 6.31
C ASP A 68 0.76 11.95 4.88
N HIS A 69 0.14 11.07 4.09
CA HIS A 69 -0.28 11.40 2.73
C HIS A 69 -1.78 11.05 2.50
N PRO A 70 -2.52 11.96 1.80
CA PRO A 70 -2.15 13.31 1.41
C PRO A 70 -1.97 14.23 2.62
N ALA A 71 -1.50 15.46 2.41
CA ALA A 71 -1.25 16.41 3.51
C ALA A 71 -2.47 16.61 4.45
N ALA A 72 -3.69 16.46 3.93
CA ALA A 72 -4.91 16.51 4.73
C ALA A 72 -4.98 15.43 5.82
N ALA A 73 -4.30 14.30 5.65
CA ALA A 73 -4.25 13.23 6.66
C ALA A 73 -3.47 13.63 7.91
N LEU A 74 -2.53 14.58 7.80
CA LEU A 74 -1.75 15.11 8.94
C LEU A 74 -2.60 15.80 10.00
N ALA A 75 -3.80 16.28 9.64
CA ALA A 75 -4.72 16.92 10.57
C ALA A 75 -5.57 15.92 11.37
N LEU A 76 -5.52 14.63 11.04
CA LEU A 76 -6.35 13.62 11.68
C LEU A 76 -5.73 13.12 12.99
N PRO A 77 -6.57 12.78 14.00
CA PRO A 77 -6.12 12.16 15.23
C PRO A 77 -5.35 10.86 14.98
N ILE A 78 -4.23 10.67 15.67
CA ILE A 78 -3.46 9.42 15.64
C ILE A 78 -3.93 8.53 16.79
N VAL A 79 -4.38 7.31 16.50
CA VAL A 79 -4.90 6.34 17.45
C VAL A 79 -3.94 5.18 17.76
N GLY A 80 -2.66 5.35 17.44
CA GLY A 80 -1.62 4.38 17.76
C GLY A 80 -0.61 4.17 16.63
N ASP A 81 0.08 3.05 16.70
CA ASP A 81 1.03 2.56 15.70
C ASP A 81 0.88 1.03 15.51
N ALA A 82 1.75 0.41 14.70
CA ALA A 82 1.67 -1.03 14.40
C ALA A 82 1.80 -1.92 15.65
N PHE A 83 2.36 -1.40 16.76
CA PHE A 83 2.64 -2.16 17.98
C PHE A 83 1.62 -1.89 19.08
N ALA A 84 1.04 -0.69 19.13
CA ALA A 84 0.13 -0.26 20.19
C ALA A 84 -1.02 0.59 19.63
N LEU A 85 -2.27 0.20 19.95
CA LEU A 85 -3.49 0.90 19.56
C LEU A 85 -4.23 1.42 20.79
N ASP A 86 -4.76 2.63 20.71
CA ASP A 86 -5.71 3.18 21.67
C ASP A 86 -7.14 2.70 21.32
N PHE A 87 -7.50 1.51 21.81
CA PHE A 87 -8.83 0.91 21.57
C PHE A 87 -9.98 1.76 22.14
N GLU A 88 -9.75 2.52 23.21
CA GLU A 88 -10.77 3.39 23.78
C GLU A 88 -11.03 4.59 22.88
N ALA A 89 -9.97 5.22 22.37
CA ALA A 89 -10.10 6.31 21.39
C ALA A 89 -10.80 5.82 20.11
N ILE A 90 -10.43 4.64 19.59
CA ILE A 90 -11.09 4.03 18.44
C ILE A 90 -12.58 3.81 18.72
N ALA A 91 -12.93 3.18 19.86
CA ALA A 91 -14.32 2.90 20.21
C ALA A 91 -15.16 4.18 20.41
N ARG A 92 -14.58 5.23 21.02
CA ARG A 92 -15.25 6.54 21.18
C ARG A 92 -15.62 7.20 19.86
N LEU A 93 -14.82 6.96 18.80
CA LEU A 93 -15.11 7.46 17.46
C LEU A 93 -16.32 6.76 16.82
N LYS A 94 -16.79 5.63 17.36
CA LYS A 94 -17.88 4.81 16.83
C LYS A 94 -17.75 4.60 15.32
N PRO A 95 -16.65 4.02 14.83
CA PRO A 95 -16.44 3.87 13.40
C PRO A 95 -17.43 2.86 12.82
N ASP A 96 -17.91 3.14 11.60
CA ASP A 96 -18.69 2.22 10.79
C ASP A 96 -17.77 1.14 10.19
N LEU A 97 -16.49 1.50 9.97
CA LEU A 97 -15.49 0.67 9.34
C LEU A 97 -14.08 0.95 9.88
N VAL A 98 -13.32 -0.10 10.15
CA VAL A 98 -11.91 -0.04 10.50
C VAL A 98 -11.11 -0.73 9.40
N LEU A 99 -10.20 0.02 8.77
CA LEU A 99 -9.32 -0.50 7.74
C LEU A 99 -8.02 -1.00 8.39
N VAL A 100 -7.63 -2.24 8.12
CA VAL A 100 -6.42 -2.83 8.68
C VAL A 100 -5.56 -3.49 7.60
N TRP A 101 -4.24 -3.48 7.80
CA TRP A 101 -3.32 -4.26 7.00
C TRP A 101 -3.15 -5.66 7.61
N GLY A 102 -3.41 -6.71 6.83
CA GLY A 102 -3.45 -8.09 7.27
C GLY A 102 -2.20 -8.54 8.01
N SER A 103 -1.05 -8.49 7.36
CA SER A 103 0.24 -8.87 7.96
C SER A 103 0.89 -7.76 8.80
N GLY A 104 0.48 -6.50 8.62
CA GLY A 104 1.06 -5.35 9.33
C GLY A 104 0.43 -5.10 10.72
N LEU A 105 -0.73 -5.67 11.01
CA LEU A 105 -1.37 -5.60 12.32
C LEU A 105 -1.49 -7.00 12.93
N ASN A 106 -1.02 -7.19 14.16
CA ASN A 106 -1.04 -8.50 14.80
C ASN A 106 -2.48 -9.01 15.04
N GLU A 107 -2.64 -10.35 15.04
CA GLU A 107 -3.95 -11.01 15.20
C GLU A 107 -4.66 -10.66 16.50
N ARG A 108 -3.93 -10.41 17.59
CA ARG A 108 -4.52 -10.00 18.89
C ARG A 108 -5.23 -8.65 18.77
N HIS A 109 -4.65 -7.69 18.05
CA HIS A 109 -5.26 -6.39 17.81
C HIS A 109 -6.51 -6.52 16.94
N LYS A 110 -6.44 -7.29 15.84
CA LYS A 110 -7.59 -7.56 14.95
C LYS A 110 -8.73 -8.24 15.71
N ALA A 111 -8.44 -9.28 16.52
CA ALA A 111 -9.42 -9.95 17.37
C ALA A 111 -10.04 -8.99 18.39
N ARG A 112 -9.24 -8.10 18.97
CA ARG A 112 -9.75 -7.10 19.93
C ARG A 112 -10.70 -6.10 19.27
N LEU A 113 -10.38 -5.59 18.07
CA LEU A 113 -11.28 -4.72 17.31
C LEU A 113 -12.63 -5.40 17.05
N ARG A 114 -12.60 -6.66 16.60
CA ARG A 114 -13.83 -7.45 16.35
C ARG A 114 -14.62 -7.71 17.64
N SER A 115 -13.96 -7.98 18.77
CA SER A 115 -14.62 -8.17 20.08
C SER A 115 -15.30 -6.92 20.62
N LEU A 116 -14.91 -5.74 20.14
CA LEU A 116 -15.58 -4.47 20.42
C LEU A 116 -16.79 -4.21 19.51
N GLY A 117 -17.16 -5.19 18.65
CA GLY A 117 -18.27 -5.05 17.71
C GLY A 117 -17.96 -4.18 16.51
N LEU A 118 -16.69 -3.86 16.24
CA LEU A 118 -16.30 -3.03 15.11
C LEU A 118 -16.22 -3.85 13.83
N THR A 119 -16.73 -3.30 12.72
CA THR A 119 -16.56 -3.90 11.39
C THR A 119 -15.14 -3.64 10.91
N VAL A 120 -14.42 -4.71 10.60
CA VAL A 120 -13.01 -4.66 10.16
C VAL A 120 -12.93 -5.10 8.71
N TYR A 121 -12.31 -4.30 7.86
CA TYR A 121 -11.88 -4.65 6.51
C TYR A 121 -10.37 -4.91 6.51
N GLU A 122 -9.97 -6.10 6.12
CA GLU A 122 -8.58 -6.53 6.09
C GLU A 122 -8.03 -6.50 4.66
N SER A 123 -6.91 -5.78 4.44
CA SER A 123 -6.23 -5.71 3.15
C SER A 123 -4.85 -6.33 3.23
N GLU A 124 -4.50 -7.15 2.21
CA GLU A 124 -3.18 -7.77 2.06
C GLU A 124 -2.75 -7.70 0.59
N ILE A 125 -1.99 -6.67 0.25
CA ILE A 125 -1.55 -6.39 -1.12
C ILE A 125 -0.17 -6.99 -1.35
N ARG A 126 -0.07 -8.02 -2.20
CA ARG A 126 1.19 -8.68 -2.58
C ARG A 126 1.57 -8.45 -4.03
N HIS A 127 0.61 -8.10 -4.88
CA HIS A 127 0.78 -7.90 -6.31
C HIS A 127 0.19 -6.57 -6.75
N ALA A 128 0.74 -5.98 -7.80
CA ALA A 128 0.29 -4.67 -8.29
C ALA A 128 -1.19 -4.67 -8.70
N ALA A 129 -1.70 -5.80 -9.23
CA ALA A 129 -3.10 -5.95 -9.59
C ALA A 129 -4.06 -5.85 -8.38
N ALA A 130 -3.60 -6.14 -7.16
CA ALA A 130 -4.43 -6.02 -5.96
C ALA A 130 -4.67 -4.56 -5.54
N ILE A 131 -3.85 -3.60 -6.00
CA ILE A 131 -4.02 -2.18 -5.70
C ILE A 131 -5.33 -1.63 -6.30
N PRO A 132 -5.57 -1.73 -7.62
CA PRO A 132 -6.84 -1.28 -8.22
C PRO A 132 -8.04 -2.04 -7.69
N ASP A 133 -7.94 -3.34 -7.40
CA ASP A 133 -9.03 -4.12 -6.81
C ASP A 133 -9.36 -3.62 -5.39
N THR A 134 -8.38 -3.28 -4.59
CA THR A 134 -8.59 -2.71 -3.25
C THR A 134 -9.22 -1.32 -3.34
N LEU A 135 -8.80 -0.47 -4.29
CA LEU A 135 -9.43 0.83 -4.54
C LEU A 135 -10.92 0.67 -4.87
N ARG A 136 -11.29 -0.25 -5.76
CA ARG A 136 -12.69 -0.54 -6.12
C ARG A 136 -13.50 -1.01 -4.91
N ARG A 137 -12.96 -1.94 -4.10
CA ARG A 137 -13.62 -2.43 -2.88
C ARG A 137 -13.81 -1.32 -1.85
N LEU A 138 -12.80 -0.48 -1.63
CA LEU A 138 -12.92 0.69 -0.75
C LEU A 138 -13.92 1.71 -1.31
N GLY A 139 -13.92 1.96 -2.62
CA GLY A 139 -14.91 2.83 -3.25
C GLY A 139 -16.34 2.36 -3.01
N ALA A 140 -16.60 1.05 -3.11
CA ALA A 140 -17.91 0.48 -2.80
C ALA A 140 -18.28 0.67 -1.32
N LEU A 141 -17.38 0.29 -0.38
CA LEU A 141 -17.62 0.42 1.06
C LEU A 141 -17.81 1.86 1.53
N LEU A 142 -17.20 2.83 0.83
CA LEU A 142 -17.21 4.25 1.20
C LEU A 142 -18.20 5.09 0.38
N GLY A 143 -18.91 4.48 -0.60
CA GLY A 143 -19.89 5.16 -1.43
C GLY A 143 -19.29 6.06 -2.51
N HIS A 144 -18.08 5.75 -2.97
CA HIS A 144 -17.30 6.50 -3.95
C HIS A 144 -16.85 5.60 -5.13
N ALA A 145 -17.77 4.81 -5.68
CA ALA A 145 -17.44 3.82 -6.71
C ALA A 145 -16.85 4.45 -7.99
N ASP A 146 -17.37 5.58 -8.43
CA ASP A 146 -16.92 6.26 -9.66
C ASP A 146 -15.50 6.81 -9.48
N ASP A 147 -15.21 7.47 -8.36
CA ASP A 147 -13.87 7.98 -8.06
C ASP A 147 -12.87 6.83 -7.90
N ALA A 148 -13.30 5.72 -7.31
CA ALA A 148 -12.49 4.53 -7.17
C ALA A 148 -12.14 3.90 -8.52
N GLU A 149 -13.09 3.83 -9.46
CA GLU A 149 -12.81 3.35 -10.81
C GLU A 149 -11.83 4.25 -11.55
N LEU A 150 -11.94 5.58 -11.39
CA LEU A 150 -10.98 6.53 -11.96
C LEU A 150 -9.57 6.32 -11.37
N ALA A 151 -9.46 6.15 -10.05
CA ALA A 151 -8.18 5.92 -9.37
C ALA A 151 -7.57 4.56 -9.77
N ALA A 152 -8.37 3.51 -9.79
CA ALA A 152 -7.97 2.16 -10.22
C ALA A 152 -7.49 2.14 -11.67
N GLY A 153 -8.28 2.69 -12.59
CA GLY A 153 -7.93 2.76 -14.01
C GLY A 153 -6.70 3.63 -14.29
N ARG A 154 -6.43 4.66 -13.47
CA ARG A 154 -5.18 5.43 -13.56
C ARG A 154 -3.98 4.55 -13.22
N PHE A 155 -4.02 3.85 -12.08
CA PHE A 155 -2.95 2.95 -11.67
C PHE A 155 -2.68 1.86 -12.72
N GLU A 156 -3.73 1.21 -13.22
CA GLU A 156 -3.63 0.16 -14.24
C GLU A 156 -2.93 0.66 -15.52
N ARG A 157 -3.30 1.85 -16.00
CA ARG A 157 -2.65 2.45 -17.18
C ARG A 157 -1.19 2.78 -16.94
N GLU A 158 -0.86 3.41 -15.81
CA GLU A 158 0.51 3.78 -15.47
C GLU A 158 1.39 2.54 -15.28
N TRP A 159 0.86 1.48 -14.66
CA TRP A 159 1.54 0.20 -14.50
C TRP A 159 1.78 -0.51 -15.84
N GLN A 160 0.81 -0.48 -16.72
CA GLN A 160 0.92 -1.05 -18.05
C GLN A 160 1.97 -0.32 -18.90
N VAL A 161 2.01 1.01 -18.83
CA VAL A 161 3.04 1.81 -19.53
C VAL A 161 4.46 1.45 -19.03
N LEU A 162 4.63 1.25 -17.71
CA LEU A 162 5.92 0.79 -17.16
C LEU A 162 6.31 -0.58 -17.73
N ARG A 163 5.38 -1.52 -17.74
CA ARG A 163 5.59 -2.87 -18.29
C ARG A 163 5.99 -2.85 -19.75
N GLU A 164 5.27 -2.09 -20.57
CA GLU A 164 5.55 -1.98 -22.02
C GLU A 164 6.91 -1.32 -22.30
N ARG A 165 7.24 -0.26 -21.55
CA ARG A 165 8.52 0.47 -21.68
C ARG A 165 9.74 -0.41 -21.41
N HIS A 166 9.60 -1.40 -20.52
CA HIS A 166 10.72 -2.21 -20.06
C HIS A 166 10.70 -3.66 -20.60
N ALA A 167 9.66 -4.00 -21.37
CA ALA A 167 9.55 -5.32 -22.02
C ALA A 167 10.75 -5.59 -22.94
N GLY A 168 11.33 -6.79 -22.83
CA GLY A 168 12.42 -7.25 -23.70
C GLY A 168 13.78 -6.61 -23.43
N LYS A 169 13.93 -5.76 -22.41
CA LYS A 169 15.24 -5.23 -22.01
C LYS A 169 16.13 -6.36 -21.47
N ALA A 170 17.45 -6.24 -21.71
CA ALA A 170 18.42 -7.20 -21.19
C ALA A 170 18.31 -7.32 -19.67
N PRO A 171 18.29 -8.55 -19.10
CA PRO A 171 18.12 -8.73 -17.66
C PRO A 171 19.29 -8.13 -16.88
N LEU A 172 18.99 -7.53 -15.73
CA LEU A 172 20.00 -7.01 -14.78
C LEU A 172 19.82 -7.67 -13.42
N ARG A 173 20.88 -8.24 -12.84
CA ARG A 173 20.81 -8.85 -11.50
C ARG A 173 20.68 -7.78 -10.42
N VAL A 174 19.57 -7.81 -9.66
CA VAL A 174 19.24 -6.85 -8.60
C VAL A 174 19.23 -7.55 -7.25
N PHE A 175 19.92 -6.99 -6.29
CA PHE A 175 19.74 -7.31 -4.87
C PHE A 175 18.91 -6.19 -4.24
N TRP A 176 17.75 -6.54 -3.67
CA TRP A 176 16.99 -5.61 -2.85
C TRP A 176 17.36 -5.79 -1.39
N GLN A 177 17.95 -4.79 -0.77
CA GLN A 177 18.24 -4.77 0.66
C GLN A 177 17.02 -4.20 1.40
N LEU A 178 16.27 -5.08 2.05
CA LEU A 178 15.13 -4.68 2.88
C LEU A 178 15.58 -4.18 4.26
N TRP A 179 16.60 -4.85 4.83
CA TRP A 179 17.19 -4.52 6.12
C TRP A 179 18.66 -4.94 6.16
N GLN A 180 19.48 -4.22 6.95
CA GLN A 180 20.92 -4.43 6.93
C GLN A 180 21.41 -5.39 8.02
N ASP A 181 20.79 -5.41 9.18
CA ASP A 181 21.22 -6.24 10.32
C ASP A 181 20.03 -6.77 11.13
N PRO A 182 19.63 -8.05 10.95
CA PRO A 182 20.20 -9.02 10.00
C PRO A 182 19.98 -8.61 8.54
N LEU A 183 20.83 -9.08 7.62
CA LEU A 183 20.66 -8.79 6.21
C LEU A 183 19.41 -9.50 5.68
N MET A 184 18.39 -8.72 5.32
CA MET A 184 17.14 -9.22 4.77
C MET A 184 16.93 -8.74 3.35
N THR A 185 16.26 -9.58 2.57
CA THR A 185 15.86 -9.29 1.19
C THR A 185 14.40 -9.65 0.98
N ILE A 186 13.97 -9.69 -0.27
CA ILE A 186 12.61 -10.07 -0.70
C ILE A 186 12.67 -11.19 -1.72
N ASN A 187 11.60 -11.95 -1.86
CA ASN A 187 11.45 -12.90 -2.96
C ASN A 187 10.63 -12.30 -4.14
N HIS A 188 10.34 -13.09 -5.18
CA HIS A 188 9.56 -12.65 -6.34
C HIS A 188 8.06 -12.44 -6.05
N GLU A 189 7.52 -13.02 -4.95
CA GLU A 189 6.12 -12.84 -4.54
C GLU A 189 5.89 -11.50 -3.79
N HIS A 190 6.97 -10.79 -3.45
CA HIS A 190 6.84 -9.47 -2.84
C HIS A 190 6.51 -8.42 -3.91
N LEU A 191 5.66 -7.44 -3.59
CA LEU A 191 5.24 -6.38 -4.53
C LEU A 191 6.44 -5.66 -5.19
N ILE A 192 7.53 -5.40 -4.44
CA ILE A 192 8.77 -4.83 -4.99
C ILE A 192 9.49 -5.86 -5.90
N GLY A 193 9.37 -7.15 -5.62
CA GLY A 193 9.87 -8.22 -6.49
C GLY A 193 9.20 -8.14 -7.87
N GLU A 194 7.88 -8.00 -7.92
CA GLU A 194 7.13 -7.77 -9.16
C GLU A 194 7.60 -6.50 -9.89
N ALA A 195 7.87 -5.41 -9.16
CA ALA A 195 8.40 -4.18 -9.75
C ALA A 195 9.80 -4.39 -10.37
N ILE A 196 10.68 -5.16 -9.73
CA ILE A 196 11.99 -5.52 -10.29
C ILE A 196 11.80 -6.24 -11.63
N ASP A 197 10.89 -7.22 -11.70
CA ASP A 197 10.62 -8.01 -12.91
C ASP A 197 10.05 -7.11 -14.02
N VAL A 198 9.08 -6.24 -13.71
CA VAL A 198 8.50 -5.27 -14.65
C VAL A 198 9.57 -4.35 -15.24
N CYS A 199 10.57 -3.96 -14.45
CA CYS A 199 11.69 -3.13 -14.90
C CYS A 199 12.75 -3.93 -15.72
N GLY A 200 12.54 -5.23 -15.96
CA GLY A 200 13.50 -6.11 -16.62
C GLY A 200 14.73 -6.40 -15.73
N GLY A 201 14.58 -6.31 -14.41
CA GLY A 201 15.53 -6.81 -13.44
C GLY A 201 15.32 -8.29 -13.15
N VAL A 202 16.32 -8.92 -12.51
CA VAL A 202 16.23 -10.28 -11.96
C VAL A 202 16.61 -10.18 -10.49
N ASN A 203 15.65 -10.43 -9.60
CA ASN A 203 15.93 -10.49 -8.19
C ASN A 203 16.80 -11.72 -7.90
N VAL A 204 18.04 -11.51 -7.43
CA VAL A 204 19.01 -12.59 -7.20
C VAL A 204 18.57 -13.59 -6.10
N PHE A 205 17.58 -13.22 -5.29
CA PHE A 205 16.97 -14.07 -4.27
C PHE A 205 15.47 -14.31 -4.51
N GLY A 206 14.99 -14.05 -5.72
CA GLY A 206 13.58 -14.20 -6.08
C GLY A 206 12.98 -15.59 -5.83
N ALA A 207 13.79 -16.66 -5.92
CA ALA A 207 13.32 -18.03 -5.73
C ALA A 207 13.25 -18.52 -4.28
N LEU A 208 13.60 -17.68 -3.29
CA LEU A 208 13.50 -18.08 -1.87
C LEU A 208 12.04 -18.21 -1.44
N PRO A 209 11.71 -19.19 -0.55
CA PRO A 209 10.32 -19.50 -0.21
C PRO A 209 9.65 -18.49 0.71
N LEU A 210 10.43 -17.71 1.48
CA LEU A 210 9.88 -16.70 2.37
C LEU A 210 9.77 -15.36 1.64
N LEU A 211 8.71 -14.61 1.93
CA LEU A 211 8.47 -13.29 1.33
C LEU A 211 9.62 -12.30 1.62
N THR A 212 10.11 -12.31 2.86
CA THR A 212 11.21 -11.47 3.36
C THR A 212 12.27 -12.32 4.07
N PRO A 213 13.12 -13.04 3.31
CA PRO A 213 14.10 -13.94 3.90
C PRO A 213 15.31 -13.19 4.45
N THR A 214 15.90 -13.71 5.52
CA THR A 214 17.26 -13.37 5.94
C THR A 214 18.26 -14.16 5.11
N VAL A 215 19.31 -13.49 4.64
CA VAL A 215 20.41 -14.10 3.87
C VAL A 215 21.75 -13.79 4.52
N SER A 216 22.76 -14.64 4.28
CA SER A 216 24.11 -14.32 4.74
C SER A 216 24.79 -13.32 3.80
N TRP A 217 25.77 -12.59 4.32
CA TRP A 217 26.60 -11.69 3.51
C TRP A 217 27.38 -12.45 2.44
N GLU A 218 27.83 -13.68 2.75
CA GLU A 218 28.53 -14.56 1.81
C GLU A 218 27.62 -14.94 0.64
N ALA A 219 26.36 -15.31 0.91
CA ALA A 219 25.39 -15.62 -0.13
C ALA A 219 25.09 -14.40 -1.01
N ALA A 220 24.92 -13.23 -0.39
CA ALA A 220 24.65 -11.99 -1.10
C ALA A 220 25.83 -11.57 -2.00
N VAL A 221 27.08 -11.76 -1.54
CA VAL A 221 28.29 -11.52 -2.32
C VAL A 221 28.44 -12.53 -3.46
N ALA A 222 28.17 -13.82 -3.19
CA ALA A 222 28.25 -14.87 -4.19
C ALA A 222 27.22 -14.73 -5.32
N ALA A 223 26.06 -14.13 -5.03
CA ALA A 223 25.02 -13.80 -6.02
C ALA A 223 25.47 -12.72 -7.03
N ASP A 224 26.55 -12.00 -6.75
CA ASP A 224 27.15 -10.95 -7.58
C ASP A 224 26.11 -10.00 -8.23
N PRO A 225 25.31 -9.27 -7.44
CA PRO A 225 24.34 -8.33 -8.00
C PRO A 225 25.02 -7.22 -8.80
N GLN A 226 24.36 -6.78 -9.87
CA GLN A 226 24.80 -5.66 -10.71
C GLN A 226 24.23 -4.32 -10.21
N LEU A 227 23.12 -4.37 -9.46
CA LEU A 227 22.53 -3.24 -8.75
C LEU A 227 22.18 -3.69 -7.34
N ILE A 228 22.51 -2.87 -6.34
CA ILE A 228 22.04 -3.02 -4.97
C ILE A 228 21.07 -1.87 -4.73
N ALA A 229 19.81 -2.20 -4.44
CA ALA A 229 18.76 -1.23 -4.19
C ALA A 229 18.22 -1.37 -2.76
N SER A 230 17.84 -0.26 -2.17
CA SER A 230 17.17 -0.17 -0.87
C SER A 230 16.20 1.00 -0.87
N SER A 231 15.42 1.14 0.19
CA SER A 231 14.50 2.27 0.34
C SER A 231 14.38 2.71 1.79
N GLY A 232 14.03 3.98 1.96
CA GLY A 232 13.80 4.59 3.26
C GLY A 232 13.73 6.10 3.13
N ARG A 233 14.08 6.80 4.20
CA ARG A 233 14.17 8.26 4.17
C ARG A 233 15.49 8.68 3.53
N ALA A 234 15.48 9.78 2.79
CA ALA A 234 16.68 10.29 2.12
C ALA A 234 17.87 10.53 3.06
N THR A 235 17.61 10.80 4.35
CA THR A 235 18.62 10.97 5.39
C THR A 235 19.41 9.72 5.71
N ASP A 236 18.88 8.55 5.39
CA ASP A 236 19.44 7.24 5.80
C ASP A 236 20.28 6.61 4.66
N ALA A 237 20.22 7.18 3.46
CA ALA A 237 20.79 6.62 2.22
C ALA A 237 22.30 6.32 2.29
N GLU A 238 23.09 7.17 2.94
CA GLU A 238 24.56 6.98 3.02
C GLU A 238 24.94 5.80 3.92
N GLY A 239 24.21 5.58 5.02
CA GLY A 239 24.48 4.50 5.98
C GLY A 239 24.15 3.12 5.42
N ASP A 240 23.13 3.06 4.57
CA ASP A 240 22.52 1.80 4.14
C ASP A 240 23.45 0.90 3.30
N PHE A 241 24.39 1.49 2.52
CA PHE A 241 25.30 0.74 1.66
C PHE A 241 26.75 0.68 2.17
N THR A 242 27.03 1.24 3.33
CA THR A 242 28.42 1.35 3.86
C THR A 242 29.08 0.00 4.00
N ARG A 243 28.37 -1.03 4.45
CA ARG A 243 28.91 -2.37 4.62
C ARG A 243 29.27 -3.05 3.30
N TRP A 244 28.57 -2.76 2.21
CA TRP A 244 28.85 -3.30 0.89
C TRP A 244 30.21 -2.87 0.34
N ARG A 245 30.69 -1.68 0.68
CA ARG A 245 31.97 -1.15 0.18
C ARG A 245 33.16 -2.03 0.48
N ARG A 246 33.04 -2.98 1.43
CA ARG A 246 34.10 -3.96 1.77
C ARG A 246 34.24 -5.08 0.73
N PHE A 247 33.28 -5.26 -0.14
CA PHE A 247 33.20 -6.38 -1.10
C PHE A 247 33.46 -5.90 -2.53
N ALA A 248 34.69 -5.40 -2.78
CA ALA A 248 35.07 -4.79 -4.07
C ALA A 248 34.91 -5.75 -5.28
N GLN A 249 34.84 -7.08 -5.05
CA GLN A 249 34.61 -8.08 -6.08
C GLN A 249 33.17 -8.08 -6.61
N VAL A 250 32.18 -7.57 -5.86
CA VAL A 250 30.77 -7.50 -6.28
C VAL A 250 30.60 -6.48 -7.40
N SER A 251 29.94 -6.87 -8.47
CA SER A 251 29.74 -6.04 -9.66
C SER A 251 29.11 -4.68 -9.36
N ALA A 252 28.07 -4.62 -8.52
CA ALA A 252 27.44 -3.37 -8.10
C ALA A 252 28.42 -2.45 -7.35
N VAL A 253 29.27 -3.01 -6.49
CA VAL A 253 30.25 -2.23 -5.71
C VAL A 253 31.33 -1.67 -6.62
N ARG A 254 31.90 -2.53 -7.50
CA ARG A 254 32.94 -2.15 -8.46
C ARG A 254 32.47 -1.03 -9.39
N ASN A 255 31.21 -1.10 -9.82
CA ASN A 255 30.62 -0.15 -10.77
C ASN A 255 29.86 0.99 -10.08
N ARG A 256 29.85 1.04 -8.73
CA ARG A 256 29.12 2.04 -7.92
C ARG A 256 27.63 2.11 -8.22
N GLN A 257 27.02 0.95 -8.50
CA GLN A 257 25.59 0.84 -8.83
C GLN A 257 24.79 0.57 -7.55
N PHE A 258 24.42 1.65 -6.90
CA PHE A 258 23.56 1.68 -5.73
C PHE A 258 22.35 2.56 -6.01
N ALA A 259 21.17 2.14 -5.55
CA ALA A 259 19.94 2.92 -5.64
C ALA A 259 19.24 2.97 -4.29
N TYR A 260 19.07 4.17 -3.77
CA TYR A 260 18.26 4.41 -2.59
C TYR A 260 16.96 5.11 -3.02
N LEU A 261 15.82 4.49 -2.75
CA LEU A 261 14.52 4.92 -3.23
C LEU A 261 13.70 5.51 -2.08
N ASP A 262 12.74 6.36 -2.45
CA ASP A 262 11.78 6.90 -1.49
C ASP A 262 10.91 5.77 -0.94
N GLY A 263 11.06 5.48 0.37
CA GLY A 263 10.32 4.44 1.07
C GLY A 263 8.81 4.69 1.12
N ASP A 264 8.37 5.95 1.07
CA ASP A 264 6.96 6.31 1.07
C ASP A 264 6.29 6.05 -0.29
N LEU A 265 7.09 5.88 -1.36
CA LEU A 265 6.58 5.51 -2.68
C LEU A 265 6.67 4.00 -2.91
N ILE A 266 7.87 3.42 -2.77
CA ILE A 266 8.09 2.01 -3.12
C ILE A 266 7.73 1.04 -2.00
N GLY A 267 7.74 1.49 -0.75
CA GLY A 267 7.43 0.66 0.43
C GLY A 267 5.96 0.68 0.83
N ARG A 268 5.13 1.58 0.27
CA ARG A 268 3.69 1.67 0.56
C ARG A 268 2.88 1.02 -0.56
N MET A 269 2.06 0.05 -0.22
CA MET A 269 1.20 -0.72 -1.14
C MET A 269 -0.05 0.07 -1.55
N GLY A 270 0.14 1.29 -2.06
CA GLY A 270 -0.92 2.24 -2.40
C GLY A 270 -0.82 2.77 -3.83
N PRO A 271 -1.69 3.73 -4.20
CA PRO A 271 -1.74 4.27 -5.57
C PRO A 271 -0.42 4.87 -6.06
N ARG A 272 0.42 5.36 -5.12
CA ARG A 272 1.72 5.96 -5.45
C ARG A 272 2.83 4.92 -5.70
N PHE A 273 2.58 3.64 -5.45
CA PHE A 273 3.55 2.57 -5.68
C PHE A 273 4.13 2.60 -7.11
N VAL A 274 3.30 2.91 -8.10
CA VAL A 274 3.75 2.99 -9.50
C VAL A 274 4.85 4.04 -9.71
N GLN A 275 4.85 5.14 -8.95
CA GLN A 275 5.91 6.17 -9.00
C GLN A 275 7.22 5.62 -8.39
N GLY A 276 7.14 4.88 -7.29
CA GLY A 276 8.29 4.18 -6.71
C GLY A 276 8.87 3.13 -7.65
N ALA A 277 7.99 2.36 -8.31
CA ALA A 277 8.38 1.39 -9.34
C ALA A 277 9.04 2.06 -10.54
N ALA A 278 8.55 3.22 -11.00
CA ALA A 278 9.17 3.99 -12.07
C ALA A 278 10.59 4.43 -11.69
N ALA A 279 10.79 4.92 -10.47
CA ALA A 279 12.12 5.29 -9.96
C ALA A 279 13.08 4.09 -9.89
N LEU A 280 12.56 2.90 -9.52
CA LEU A 280 13.33 1.65 -9.56
C LEU A 280 13.70 1.27 -10.99
N CYS A 281 12.77 1.36 -11.94
CA CYS A 281 13.04 1.11 -13.35
C CYS A 281 14.15 2.01 -13.90
N ASP A 282 14.09 3.30 -13.57
CA ASP A 282 15.13 4.27 -13.96
C ASP A 282 16.50 3.91 -13.34
N ALA A 283 16.52 3.41 -12.10
CA ALA A 283 17.76 2.96 -11.45
C ALA A 283 18.33 1.71 -12.13
N ILE A 284 17.48 0.74 -12.47
CA ILE A 284 17.87 -0.47 -13.22
C ILE A 284 18.41 -0.10 -14.60
N ASP A 285 17.75 0.82 -15.31
CA ASP A 285 18.20 1.27 -16.62
C ASP A 285 19.55 1.97 -16.59
N ARG A 286 19.80 2.82 -15.58
CA ARG A 286 21.12 3.45 -15.37
C ARG A 286 22.23 2.46 -15.07
N ALA A 287 21.92 1.34 -14.44
CA ALA A 287 22.89 0.31 -14.08
C ALA A 287 23.21 -0.67 -15.25
N ARG A 288 22.44 -0.63 -16.35
CA ARG A 288 22.72 -1.48 -17.52
C ARG A 288 24.03 -1.08 -18.18
N PRO A 289 24.81 -2.03 -18.67
CA PRO A 289 25.96 -1.74 -19.54
C PRO A 289 25.50 -0.96 -20.78
N LYS A 290 26.27 0.08 -21.12
CA LYS A 290 26.06 0.84 -22.34
C LYS A 290 26.53 0.06 -23.55
#